data_cdd47d2d2d3fb346ce54ec91c9a5eb55
#
_entry.id   cdd47d2d2d3fb346ce54ec91c9a5eb55
#
_cell.length_a   1.000
_cell.length_b   1.000
_cell.length_c   1.000
_cell.angle_alpha   90.00
_cell.angle_beta   90.00
_cell.angle_gamma   90.00
#
_symmetry.space_group_name_H-M   'P 1'
#
loop_
_entity.id
_entity.type
_entity.pdbx_description
1 polymer ?
#
loop_
_entity_poly.entity_id
_entity_poly.type
_entity_poly.pdbx_seq_one_letter_code
_entity_poly.pdbx_strand_id
1 'polypeptide(L)'
;TELVKDRKYLLTPKGEVIDLPPGGTVLDFAYHVHTDVGHRCRGAKVNGRIVPLEYQPHSGDRIEIMTGKTGAPKRDWLLAANGYLASSRSRDKVRSYFFRLDRQRNIDDGRELLDKELRRVALMQIDLKPVLEKLRIPDKDELCVALALGDISPGQISRALHEHLQPPEPAPKKATAAPKR
;
A
#
# COMPACT_ATOMS: atom_id res chain seq x y z
N THR A 1 7.91 -12.45 -29.00
CA THR A 1 7.20 -11.74 -27.92
C THR A 1 6.40 -12.75 -27.13
N GLU A 2 6.93 -13.14 -26.02
CA GLU A 2 6.16 -13.94 -25.08
C GLU A 2 4.93 -13.12 -24.66
N LEU A 3 3.77 -13.59 -25.05
CA LEU A 3 2.52 -13.13 -24.47
C LEU A 3 2.61 -13.36 -22.97
N VAL A 4 2.57 -12.30 -22.20
CA VAL A 4 2.53 -12.41 -20.75
C VAL A 4 1.20 -13.08 -20.40
N LYS A 5 1.25 -14.41 -20.19
CA LYS A 5 0.07 -15.26 -19.98
C LYS A 5 -0.80 -14.81 -18.80
N ASP A 6 -0.26 -13.96 -17.93
CA ASP A 6 -0.91 -13.56 -16.68
C ASP A 6 -1.55 -12.18 -16.74
N ARG A 7 -1.41 -11.44 -17.85
CA ARG A 7 -2.09 -10.16 -17.99
C ARG A 7 -3.57 -10.38 -18.24
N LYS A 8 -4.38 -9.50 -17.64
CA LYS A 8 -5.83 -9.53 -17.81
C LYS A 8 -6.24 -8.51 -18.86
N TYR A 9 -7.15 -8.92 -19.72
CA TYR A 9 -7.71 -8.05 -20.76
C TYR A 9 -9.19 -7.83 -20.42
N LEU A 10 -9.50 -6.61 -20.01
CA LEU A 10 -10.81 -6.24 -19.50
C LEU A 10 -11.48 -5.26 -20.44
N LEU A 11 -12.79 -5.19 -20.39
CA LEU A 11 -13.58 -4.36 -21.29
C LEU A 11 -14.23 -3.19 -20.55
N THR A 12 -14.18 -1.99 -21.15
CA THR A 12 -14.99 -0.87 -20.70
C THR A 12 -16.45 -1.10 -21.15
N PRO A 13 -17.44 -0.34 -20.65
CA PRO A 13 -18.81 -0.42 -21.14
C PRO A 13 -18.94 -0.17 -22.64
N LYS A 14 -18.02 0.61 -23.23
CA LYS A 14 -17.97 0.89 -24.66
C LYS A 14 -17.27 -0.19 -25.48
N GLY A 15 -16.73 -1.22 -24.82
CA GLY A 15 -16.02 -2.31 -25.48
C GLY A 15 -14.53 -2.06 -25.75
N GLU A 16 -13.96 -0.99 -25.19
CA GLU A 16 -12.52 -0.74 -25.27
C GLU A 16 -11.77 -1.74 -24.36
N VAL A 17 -10.61 -2.20 -24.80
CA VAL A 17 -9.81 -3.15 -24.06
C VAL A 17 -8.81 -2.43 -23.17
N ILE A 18 -8.80 -2.75 -21.88
CA ILE A 18 -7.83 -2.28 -20.91
C ILE A 18 -7.08 -3.50 -20.37
N ASP A 19 -5.76 -3.48 -20.42
CA ASP A 19 -4.96 -4.57 -19.86
C ASP A 19 -4.43 -4.20 -18.47
N LEU A 20 -4.46 -5.18 -17.57
CA LEU A 20 -3.96 -5.04 -16.22
C LEU A 20 -2.88 -6.08 -15.95
N PRO A 21 -1.92 -5.77 -15.05
CA PRO A 21 -0.96 -6.77 -14.60
C PRO A 21 -1.65 -7.86 -13.78
N PRO A 22 -0.96 -8.99 -13.54
CA PRO A 22 -1.47 -10.05 -12.67
C PRO A 22 -1.87 -9.50 -11.30
N GLY A 23 -3.00 -9.97 -10.78
CA GLY A 23 -3.53 -9.48 -9.51
C GLY A 23 -4.25 -8.13 -9.59
N GLY A 24 -4.33 -7.52 -10.78
CA GLY A 24 -5.00 -6.24 -10.96
C GLY A 24 -6.45 -6.25 -10.49
N THR A 25 -6.84 -5.18 -9.79
CA THR A 25 -8.17 -5.02 -9.21
C THR A 25 -9.05 -4.11 -10.05
N VAL A 26 -10.33 -3.99 -9.71
CA VAL A 26 -11.21 -3.04 -10.36
C VAL A 26 -10.76 -1.59 -10.10
N LEU A 27 -10.14 -1.31 -8.96
CA LEU A 27 -9.55 0.01 -8.70
C LEU A 27 -8.36 0.28 -9.63
N ASP A 28 -7.49 -0.72 -9.86
CA ASP A 28 -6.43 -0.62 -10.87
C ASP A 28 -7.02 -0.32 -12.24
N PHE A 29 -8.10 -0.99 -12.60
CA PHE A 29 -8.80 -0.74 -13.87
C PHE A 29 -9.21 0.73 -13.99
N ALA A 30 -9.81 1.30 -12.94
CA ALA A 30 -10.21 2.71 -12.92
C ALA A 30 -9.02 3.63 -13.22
N TYR A 31 -7.87 3.39 -12.58
CA TYR A 31 -6.65 4.18 -12.83
C TYR A 31 -6.07 3.97 -14.22
N HIS A 32 -6.20 2.79 -14.79
CA HIS A 32 -5.74 2.52 -16.15
C HIS A 32 -6.65 3.13 -17.22
N VAL A 33 -7.91 3.39 -16.90
CA VAL A 33 -8.80 4.16 -17.78
C VAL A 33 -8.35 5.63 -17.81
N HIS A 34 -8.26 6.25 -16.64
CA HIS A 34 -7.78 7.62 -16.47
C HIS A 34 -7.49 7.89 -14.98
N THR A 35 -6.48 8.70 -14.70
CA THR A 35 -6.12 9.06 -13.33
C THR A 35 -7.31 9.65 -12.55
N ASP A 36 -8.05 10.56 -13.18
CA ASP A 36 -9.20 11.21 -12.56
C ASP A 36 -10.34 10.22 -12.25
N VAL A 37 -10.56 9.25 -13.13
CA VAL A 37 -11.53 8.17 -12.90
C VAL A 37 -11.14 7.36 -11.66
N GLY A 38 -9.85 7.04 -11.53
CA GLY A 38 -9.33 6.35 -10.35
C GLY A 38 -9.53 7.15 -9.08
N HIS A 39 -9.18 8.44 -9.10
CA HIS A 39 -9.32 9.30 -7.92
C HIS A 39 -10.77 9.48 -7.47
N ARG A 40 -11.70 9.51 -8.41
CA ARG A 40 -13.13 9.68 -8.13
C ARG A 40 -13.89 8.37 -7.98
N CYS A 41 -13.19 7.23 -8.08
CA CYS A 41 -13.83 5.92 -8.00
C CYS A 41 -14.52 5.71 -6.66
N ARG A 42 -15.80 5.38 -6.70
CA ARG A 42 -16.62 5.10 -5.51
C ARG A 42 -17.06 3.63 -5.45
N GLY A 43 -17.05 2.97 -6.56
CA GLY A 43 -17.45 1.59 -6.66
C GLY A 43 -17.26 1.08 -8.07
N ALA A 44 -17.53 -0.20 -8.28
CA ALA A 44 -17.42 -0.83 -9.59
C ALA A 44 -18.47 -1.92 -9.74
N LYS A 45 -18.86 -2.13 -11.00
CA LYS A 45 -19.69 -3.28 -11.39
C LYS A 45 -18.88 -4.13 -12.35
N VAL A 46 -18.92 -5.43 -12.15
CA VAL A 46 -18.33 -6.42 -13.07
C VAL A 46 -19.46 -7.23 -13.66
N ASN A 47 -19.64 -7.16 -14.98
CA ASN A 47 -20.74 -7.81 -15.70
C ASN A 47 -22.11 -7.49 -15.08
N GLY A 48 -22.29 -6.24 -14.64
CA GLY A 48 -23.54 -5.74 -14.06
C GLY A 48 -23.70 -5.98 -12.56
N ARG A 49 -22.72 -6.61 -11.89
CA ARG A 49 -22.78 -6.88 -10.44
C ARG A 49 -21.84 -5.96 -9.69
N ILE A 50 -22.32 -5.38 -8.59
CA ILE A 50 -21.50 -4.55 -7.71
C ILE A 50 -20.45 -5.44 -7.02
N VAL A 51 -19.21 -5.00 -7.05
CA VAL A 51 -18.08 -5.68 -6.42
C VAL A 51 -17.28 -4.69 -5.56
N PRO A 52 -16.54 -5.17 -4.55
CA PRO A 52 -15.62 -4.30 -3.81
C PRO A 52 -14.45 -3.84 -4.67
N LEU A 53 -13.80 -2.75 -4.27
CA LEU A 53 -12.71 -2.13 -5.05
C LEU A 53 -11.48 -3.02 -5.20
N GLU A 54 -11.24 -3.92 -4.23
CA GLU A 54 -10.14 -4.88 -4.25
C GLU A 54 -10.45 -6.15 -5.07
N TYR A 55 -11.64 -6.25 -5.62
CA TYR A 55 -12.02 -7.39 -6.43
C TYR A 55 -11.09 -7.55 -7.64
N GLN A 56 -10.62 -8.77 -7.88
CA GLN A 56 -9.77 -9.11 -9.00
C GLN A 56 -10.60 -9.69 -10.15
N PRO A 57 -10.88 -8.91 -11.20
CA PRO A 57 -11.67 -9.40 -12.32
C PRO A 57 -10.88 -10.41 -13.16
N HIS A 58 -11.60 -11.14 -14.00
CA HIS A 58 -11.05 -12.12 -14.93
C HIS A 58 -11.06 -11.57 -16.36
N SER A 59 -10.11 -12.02 -17.18
CA SER A 59 -10.06 -11.62 -18.58
C SER A 59 -11.40 -11.81 -19.26
N GLY A 60 -11.82 -10.81 -20.03
CA GLY A 60 -13.11 -10.79 -20.70
C GLY A 60 -14.23 -10.14 -19.91
N ASP A 61 -14.03 -9.86 -18.64
CA ASP A 61 -15.01 -9.17 -17.81
C ASP A 61 -15.23 -7.73 -18.31
N ARG A 62 -16.47 -7.29 -18.26
CA ARG A 62 -16.86 -5.92 -18.56
C ARG A 62 -17.01 -5.14 -17.27
N ILE A 63 -16.27 -4.05 -17.14
CA ILE A 63 -16.17 -3.29 -15.89
C ILE A 63 -16.73 -1.88 -16.08
N GLU A 64 -17.65 -1.50 -15.22
CA GLU A 64 -18.18 -0.16 -15.11
C GLU A 64 -17.72 0.47 -13.80
N ILE A 65 -17.03 1.61 -13.88
CA ILE A 65 -16.57 2.34 -12.70
C ILE A 65 -17.60 3.39 -12.33
N MET A 66 -18.05 3.36 -11.09
CA MET A 66 -18.96 4.38 -10.55
C MET A 66 -18.13 5.48 -9.92
N THR A 67 -18.26 6.70 -10.46
CA THR A 67 -17.48 7.86 -10.00
C THR A 67 -18.38 8.85 -9.28
N GLY A 68 -17.81 9.53 -8.28
CA GLY A 68 -18.45 10.67 -7.65
C GLY A 68 -18.17 11.96 -8.42
N LYS A 69 -18.94 13.02 -8.15
CA LYS A 69 -18.69 14.35 -8.74
C LYS A 69 -17.36 14.92 -8.26
N THR A 70 -17.06 14.69 -6.99
CA THR A 70 -15.79 15.03 -6.37
C THR A 70 -15.31 13.79 -5.64
N GLY A 71 -14.03 13.63 -5.54
CA GLY A 71 -13.48 12.49 -4.82
C GLY A 71 -11.99 12.56 -4.80
N ALA A 72 -11.46 12.06 -3.71
CA ALA A 72 -10.03 11.93 -3.51
C ALA A 72 -9.72 10.47 -3.23
N PRO A 73 -8.54 10.01 -3.61
CA PRO A 73 -8.10 8.68 -3.22
C PRO A 73 -7.96 8.59 -1.70
N LYS A 74 -7.99 7.37 -1.19
CA LYS A 74 -7.80 7.11 0.23
C LYS A 74 -6.38 6.61 0.48
N ARG A 75 -5.78 7.02 1.59
CA ARG A 75 -4.44 6.56 1.97
C ARG A 75 -4.39 5.04 2.17
N ASP A 76 -5.49 4.45 2.62
CA ASP A 76 -5.63 2.99 2.78
C ASP A 76 -5.37 2.23 1.49
N TRP A 77 -5.56 2.86 0.34
CA TRP A 77 -5.29 2.24 -0.95
C TRP A 77 -3.80 1.97 -1.18
N LEU A 78 -2.92 2.71 -0.49
CA LEU A 78 -1.47 2.54 -0.59
C LEU A 78 -0.93 1.39 0.26
N LEU A 79 -1.70 0.91 1.23
CA LEU A 79 -1.28 -0.22 2.06
C LEU A 79 -1.39 -1.53 1.27
N ALA A 80 -0.25 -2.17 1.01
CA ALA A 80 -0.21 -3.42 0.25
C ALA A 80 -1.09 -4.50 0.87
N ALA A 81 -1.16 -4.56 2.21
CA ALA A 81 -1.97 -5.55 2.93
C ALA A 81 -3.46 -5.45 2.64
N ASN A 82 -3.95 -4.26 2.24
CA ASN A 82 -5.35 -4.06 1.93
C ASN A 82 -5.74 -4.58 0.54
N GLY A 83 -4.77 -4.81 -0.33
CA GLY A 83 -5.00 -5.42 -1.63
C GLY A 83 -5.75 -4.58 -2.65
N TYR A 84 -5.82 -3.25 -2.47
CA TYR A 84 -6.54 -2.38 -3.39
C TYR A 84 -5.84 -2.18 -4.73
N LEU A 85 -4.52 -2.08 -4.73
CA LEU A 85 -3.73 -1.76 -5.91
C LEU A 85 -2.60 -2.77 -6.09
N ALA A 86 -2.63 -3.49 -7.20
CA ALA A 86 -1.56 -4.40 -7.61
C ALA A 86 -0.61 -3.75 -8.62
N SER A 87 -1.09 -2.74 -9.36
CA SER A 87 -0.31 -2.05 -10.37
C SER A 87 0.57 -0.97 -9.74
N SER A 88 1.87 -1.01 -10.01
CA SER A 88 2.80 0.05 -9.58
C SER A 88 2.41 1.40 -10.19
N ARG A 89 1.91 1.41 -11.42
CA ARG A 89 1.42 2.62 -12.07
C ARG A 89 0.27 3.26 -11.30
N SER A 90 -0.69 2.46 -10.84
CA SER A 90 -1.81 2.95 -10.02
C SER A 90 -1.33 3.49 -8.68
N ARG A 91 -0.42 2.77 -8.02
CA ARG A 91 0.16 3.21 -6.75
C ARG A 91 0.88 4.54 -6.88
N ASP A 92 1.66 4.71 -7.95
CA ASP A 92 2.38 5.97 -8.21
C ASP A 92 1.42 7.15 -8.39
N LYS A 93 0.30 6.94 -9.05
CA LYS A 93 -0.72 7.98 -9.22
C LYS A 93 -1.36 8.40 -7.90
N VAL A 94 -1.68 7.44 -7.04
CA VAL A 94 -2.23 7.70 -5.71
C VAL A 94 -1.18 8.40 -4.83
N ARG A 95 0.05 7.88 -4.83
CA ARG A 95 1.15 8.47 -4.08
C ARG A 95 1.42 9.92 -4.51
N SER A 96 1.42 10.17 -5.82
CA SER A 96 1.63 11.53 -6.36
C SER A 96 0.53 12.49 -5.91
N TYR A 97 -0.72 12.03 -5.84
CA TYR A 97 -1.80 12.84 -5.29
C TYR A 97 -1.49 13.30 -3.88
N PHE A 98 -1.11 12.37 -2.99
CA PHE A 98 -0.82 12.69 -1.60
C PHE A 98 0.47 13.50 -1.43
N PHE A 99 1.46 13.26 -2.28
CA PHE A 99 2.70 14.05 -2.27
C PHE A 99 2.44 15.54 -2.56
N ARG A 100 1.45 15.85 -3.38
CA ARG A 100 1.08 17.24 -3.71
C ARG A 100 0.27 17.92 -2.62
N LEU A 101 -0.20 17.20 -1.62
CA LEU A 101 -0.86 17.81 -0.47
C LEU A 101 0.16 18.60 0.35
N ASP A 102 -0.34 19.57 1.11
CA ASP A 102 0.49 20.32 2.01
C ASP A 102 1.27 19.39 2.96
N ARG A 103 2.55 19.69 3.14
CA ARG A 103 3.44 18.90 4.00
C ARG A 103 2.90 18.77 5.43
N GLN A 104 2.33 19.85 5.98
CA GLN A 104 1.77 19.81 7.32
C GLN A 104 0.63 18.81 7.41
N ARG A 105 -0.24 18.76 6.40
CA ARG A 105 -1.32 17.79 6.34
C ARG A 105 -0.81 16.35 6.29
N ASN A 106 0.26 16.11 5.53
CA ASN A 106 0.89 14.79 5.47
C ASN A 106 1.49 14.41 6.83
N ILE A 107 2.12 15.33 7.52
CA ILE A 107 2.64 15.09 8.87
C ILE A 107 1.50 14.74 9.83
N ASP A 108 0.42 15.52 9.82
CA ASP A 108 -0.73 15.30 10.71
C ASP A 108 -1.40 13.96 10.47
N ASP A 109 -1.65 13.62 9.20
CA ASP A 109 -2.26 12.34 8.83
C ASP A 109 -1.36 11.16 9.19
N GLY A 110 -0.07 11.30 8.96
CA GLY A 110 0.92 10.28 9.33
C GLY A 110 1.03 10.10 10.83
N ARG A 111 0.92 11.19 11.60
CA ARG A 111 0.92 11.14 13.06
C ARG A 111 -0.27 10.33 13.59
N GLU A 112 -1.45 10.51 13.01
CA GLU A 112 -2.62 9.71 13.39
C GLU A 112 -2.39 8.22 13.14
N LEU A 113 -1.79 7.86 12.00
CA LEU A 113 -1.45 6.47 11.68
C LEU A 113 -0.43 5.91 12.67
N LEU A 114 0.58 6.70 13.02
CA LEU A 114 1.60 6.31 13.99
C LEU A 114 0.98 6.09 15.37
N ASP A 115 0.19 7.04 15.84
CA ASP A 115 -0.44 6.96 17.16
C ASP A 115 -1.40 5.78 17.25
N LYS A 116 -2.14 5.50 16.18
CA LYS A 116 -3.01 4.33 16.11
C LYS A 116 -2.21 3.02 16.25
N GLU A 117 -1.08 2.93 15.55
CA GLU A 117 -0.24 1.72 15.63
C GLU A 117 0.41 1.57 17.00
N LEU A 118 0.92 2.65 17.58
CA LEU A 118 1.52 2.61 18.92
C LEU A 118 0.47 2.24 20.00
N ARG A 119 -0.77 2.72 19.87
CA ARG A 119 -1.87 2.29 20.74
C ARG A 119 -2.18 0.80 20.58
N ARG A 120 -2.22 0.33 19.35
CA ARG A 120 -2.50 -1.08 19.04
C ARG A 120 -1.49 -2.02 19.71
N VAL A 121 -0.22 -1.62 19.75
CA VAL A 121 0.85 -2.43 20.38
C VAL A 121 1.18 -1.99 21.80
N ALA A 122 0.41 -1.06 22.37
CA ALA A 122 0.54 -0.54 23.74
C ALA A 122 1.91 0.12 24.03
N LEU A 123 2.47 0.85 23.06
CA LEU A 123 3.79 1.48 23.17
C LEU A 123 3.73 3.00 22.97
N MET A 124 2.71 3.67 23.53
CA MET A 124 2.43 5.09 23.30
C MET A 124 3.55 6.06 23.65
N GLN A 125 4.38 5.75 24.64
CA GLN A 125 5.43 6.64 25.15
C GLN A 125 6.83 6.09 24.89
N ILE A 126 6.96 5.32 23.81
CA ILE A 126 8.25 4.75 23.48
C ILE A 126 9.13 5.77 22.76
N ASP A 127 10.44 5.70 22.97
CA ASP A 127 11.41 6.45 22.16
C ASP A 127 11.46 5.85 20.76
N LEU A 128 11.20 6.68 19.74
CA LEU A 128 11.21 6.27 18.35
C LEU A 128 12.60 6.30 17.72
N LYS A 129 13.61 6.81 18.42
CA LYS A 129 14.96 6.94 17.87
C LYS A 129 15.50 5.63 17.27
N PRO A 130 15.36 4.46 17.94
CA PRO A 130 15.82 3.20 17.33
C PRO A 130 15.10 2.86 16.03
N VAL A 131 13.81 3.18 15.92
CA VAL A 131 13.04 2.97 14.69
C VAL A 131 13.55 3.86 13.56
N LEU A 132 13.78 5.13 13.87
CA LEU A 132 14.30 6.10 12.89
C LEU A 132 15.67 5.65 12.36
N GLU A 133 16.55 5.20 13.25
CA GLU A 133 17.87 4.69 12.86
C GLU A 133 17.74 3.45 11.97
N LYS A 134 16.91 2.49 12.36
CA LYS A 134 16.72 1.25 11.62
C LYS A 134 16.13 1.49 10.23
N LEU A 135 15.15 2.37 10.12
CA LEU A 135 14.49 2.69 8.86
C LEU A 135 15.23 3.77 8.06
N ARG A 136 16.31 4.32 8.61
CA ARG A 136 17.13 5.38 7.99
C ARG A 136 16.31 6.64 7.66
N ILE A 137 15.48 7.06 8.62
CA ILE A 137 14.63 8.24 8.51
C ILE A 137 15.19 9.31 9.44
N PRO A 138 15.31 10.57 8.96
CA PRO A 138 15.97 11.62 9.73
C PRO A 138 15.27 12.02 11.04
N ASP A 139 13.93 12.09 11.02
CA ASP A 139 13.17 12.58 12.18
C ASP A 139 11.73 12.03 12.16
N LYS A 140 10.99 12.33 13.22
CA LYS A 140 9.61 11.89 13.39
C LYS A 140 8.67 12.46 12.32
N ASP A 141 8.88 13.71 11.91
CA ASP A 141 8.04 14.34 10.89
C ASP A 141 8.19 13.61 9.55
N GLU A 142 9.42 13.27 9.16
CA GLU A 142 9.67 12.47 7.96
C GLU A 142 9.08 11.06 8.08
N LEU A 143 9.10 10.47 9.27
CA LEU A 143 8.42 9.19 9.51
C LEU A 143 6.91 9.31 9.27
N CYS A 144 6.30 10.38 9.79
CA CYS A 144 4.87 10.64 9.59
C CYS A 144 4.55 10.84 8.11
N VAL A 145 5.36 11.61 7.39
CA VAL A 145 5.19 11.81 5.94
C VAL A 145 5.30 10.47 5.20
N ALA A 146 6.28 9.64 5.54
CA ALA A 146 6.46 8.34 4.91
C ALA A 146 5.25 7.41 5.14
N LEU A 147 4.67 7.43 6.35
CA LEU A 147 3.44 6.70 6.64
C LEU A 147 2.26 7.24 5.82
N ALA A 148 2.11 8.56 5.76
CA ALA A 148 1.02 9.20 5.03
C ALA A 148 1.08 8.93 3.53
N LEU A 149 2.28 8.78 2.97
CA LEU A 149 2.50 8.47 1.56
C LEU A 149 2.51 6.96 1.26
N GLY A 150 2.41 6.11 2.28
CA GLY A 150 2.46 4.67 2.10
C GLY A 150 3.85 4.12 1.80
N ASP A 151 4.91 4.91 1.97
CA ASP A 151 6.30 4.46 1.78
C ASP A 151 6.74 3.52 2.90
N ILE A 152 6.14 3.69 4.08
CA ILE A 152 6.33 2.83 5.25
C ILE A 152 4.95 2.44 5.77
N SER A 153 4.79 1.17 6.12
CA SER A 153 3.55 0.68 6.73
C SER A 153 3.64 0.75 8.27
N PRO A 154 2.49 0.87 8.96
CA PRO A 154 2.48 0.79 10.42
C PRO A 154 3.13 -0.49 10.95
N GLY A 155 2.93 -1.62 10.26
CA GLY A 155 3.53 -2.90 10.64
C GLY A 155 5.06 -2.91 10.63
N GLN A 156 5.70 -2.14 9.75
CA GLN A 156 7.16 -2.00 9.74
C GLN A 156 7.65 -1.31 11.00
N ILE A 157 6.90 -0.33 11.51
CA ILE A 157 7.25 0.37 12.74
C ILE A 157 7.14 -0.56 13.95
N SER A 158 6.03 -1.27 14.07
CA SER A 158 5.84 -2.20 15.19
C SER A 158 6.86 -3.34 15.17
N ARG A 159 7.23 -3.84 13.99
CA ARG A 159 8.31 -4.85 13.87
C ARG A 159 9.65 -4.29 14.31
N ALA A 160 9.99 -3.07 13.89
CA ALA A 160 11.24 -2.43 14.28
C ALA A 160 11.31 -2.21 15.80
N LEU A 161 10.18 -1.80 16.42
CA LEU A 161 10.09 -1.67 17.87
C LEU A 161 10.23 -3.00 18.57
N HIS A 162 9.56 -4.03 18.09
CA HIS A 162 9.60 -5.36 18.66
C HIS A 162 11.03 -5.94 18.62
N GLU A 163 11.72 -5.80 17.51
CA GLU A 163 13.12 -6.23 17.38
C GLU A 163 14.04 -5.47 18.33
N HIS A 164 13.81 -4.18 18.55
CA HIS A 164 14.60 -3.38 19.47
C HIS A 164 14.37 -3.79 20.93
N LEU A 165 13.14 -4.14 21.29
CA LEU A 165 12.77 -4.51 22.66
C LEU A 165 13.11 -5.95 23.00
N GLN A 166 13.35 -6.80 22.01
CA GLN A 166 13.79 -8.16 22.27
C GLN A 166 15.29 -8.18 22.59
N PRO A 167 15.72 -8.97 23.60
CA PRO A 167 17.14 -9.19 23.80
C PRO A 167 17.72 -9.84 22.55
N PRO A 168 18.94 -9.45 22.11
CA PRO A 168 19.55 -10.07 20.96
C PRO A 168 19.60 -11.59 21.16
N GLU A 169 19.20 -12.32 20.14
CA GLU A 169 19.39 -13.77 20.17
C GLU A 169 20.86 -14.07 20.45
N PRO A 170 21.14 -14.97 21.41
CA PRO A 170 22.52 -15.38 21.61
C PRO A 170 23.06 -15.89 20.27
N ALA A 171 24.21 -15.34 19.87
CA ALA A 171 24.88 -15.79 18.66
C ALA A 171 24.91 -17.32 18.67
N PRO A 172 24.58 -17.98 17.55
CA PRO A 172 24.64 -19.44 17.51
C PRO A 172 26.02 -19.85 18.01
N LYS A 173 26.05 -20.64 19.07
CA LYS A 173 27.29 -21.19 19.60
C LYS A 173 27.96 -21.89 18.40
N LYS A 174 29.09 -21.33 17.96
CA LYS A 174 29.90 -22.05 16.99
C LYS A 174 30.09 -23.43 17.54
N ALA A 175 29.59 -24.43 16.80
CA ALA A 175 29.87 -25.81 17.16
C ALA A 175 31.38 -25.92 17.36
N THR A 176 31.81 -26.16 18.60
CA THR A 176 33.19 -26.45 18.87
C THR A 176 33.51 -27.70 18.09
N ALA A 177 34.36 -27.53 17.06
CA ALA A 177 34.81 -28.66 16.31
C ALA A 177 35.35 -29.69 17.29
N ALA A 178 34.80 -30.90 17.24
CA ALA A 178 35.32 -31.99 18.05
C ALA A 178 36.81 -32.09 17.80
N PRO A 179 37.66 -32.24 18.85
CA PRO A 179 39.07 -32.34 18.66
C PRO A 179 39.34 -33.57 17.76
N LYS A 180 39.99 -33.31 16.65
CA LYS A 180 40.47 -34.42 15.81
C LYS A 180 41.49 -35.21 16.59
N ARG A 181 41.24 -36.47 16.82
CA ARG A 181 42.25 -37.41 17.30
C ARG A 181 43.28 -37.67 16.19
#